data_158502720134a77d03cc7c60f44e427f
#
_entry.id   158502720134a77d03cc7c60f44e427f
#
_cell.length_a   1.000
_cell.length_b   1.000
_cell.length_c   1.000
_cell.angle_alpha   90.00
_cell.angle_beta   90.00
_cell.angle_gamma   90.00
#
_symmetry.space_group_name_H-M   'P 1'
#
loop_
_entity.id
_entity.type
_entity.pdbx_description
1 polymer ?
#
loop_
_entity_poly.entity_id
_entity_poly.type
_entity_poly.pdbx_seq_one_letter_code
_entity_poly.pdbx_strand_id
1 'polypeptide(L)' 'MLKKCGYCSKAIEGKPVVSTLLYLQGNQLARKEKEYCSERCASHDQMAHEG' A
#
# COMPACT_ATOMS: atom_id res chain seq x y z
N MET A 1 9.53 -10.65 -12.83
CA MET A 1 9.75 -10.55 -11.40
C MET A 1 8.43 -10.38 -10.67
N LEU A 2 8.26 -11.11 -9.58
CA LEU A 2 7.06 -10.97 -8.77
C LEU A 2 7.18 -9.74 -7.89
N LYS A 3 6.06 -9.01 -7.77
CA LYS A 3 6.02 -7.85 -6.92
C LYS A 3 5.70 -8.26 -5.49
N LYS A 4 6.14 -7.47 -4.56
CA LYS A 4 5.92 -7.75 -3.15
C LYS A 4 4.84 -6.84 -2.58
N CYS A 5 4.07 -7.40 -1.67
CA CYS A 5 3.04 -6.64 -0.97
C CYS A 5 3.67 -5.50 -0.16
N GLY A 6 3.05 -4.33 -0.20
CA GLY A 6 3.55 -3.17 0.54
C GLY A 6 3.29 -3.23 2.04
N TYR A 7 2.57 -4.25 2.49
CA TYR A 7 2.24 -4.42 3.90
C TYR A 7 2.88 -5.66 4.52
N CYS A 8 2.59 -6.84 3.98
CA CYS A 8 3.07 -8.09 4.54
C CYS A 8 4.34 -8.61 3.89
N SER A 9 4.78 -7.99 2.81
CA SER A 9 6.01 -8.31 2.08
C SER A 9 6.00 -9.68 1.41
N LYS A 10 4.84 -10.28 1.26
CA LYS A 10 4.73 -11.55 0.55
C LYS A 10 4.75 -11.33 -0.95
N ALA A 11 5.26 -12.30 -1.68
CA ALA A 11 5.24 -12.22 -3.14
C ALA A 11 3.80 -12.25 -3.64
N ILE A 12 3.48 -11.35 -4.55
CA ILE A 12 2.14 -11.24 -5.12
C ILE A 12 2.06 -12.13 -6.35
N GLU A 13 1.19 -13.12 -6.30
CA GLU A 13 0.92 -13.97 -7.45
C GLU A 13 -0.32 -13.44 -8.17
N GLY A 14 -0.22 -13.30 -9.49
CA GLY A 14 -1.32 -12.80 -10.29
C GLY A 14 -1.38 -11.29 -10.28
N LYS A 15 -2.59 -10.74 -10.29
CA LYS A 15 -2.77 -9.29 -10.35
C LYS A 15 -2.66 -8.66 -8.97
N PRO A 16 -1.77 -7.68 -8.81
CA PRO A 16 -1.66 -6.98 -7.53
C PRO A 16 -2.85 -6.04 -7.31
N VAL A 17 -3.16 -5.81 -6.04
CA VAL A 17 -4.13 -4.80 -5.66
C VAL A 17 -3.39 -3.47 -5.52
N VAL A 18 -3.67 -2.54 -6.41
CA VAL A 18 -3.03 -1.22 -6.36
C VAL A 18 -3.92 -0.27 -5.56
N SER A 19 -3.33 0.38 -4.59
CA SER A 19 -4.05 1.33 -3.75
C SER A 19 -3.25 2.62 -3.60
N THR A 20 -3.96 3.74 -3.60
CA THR A 20 -3.34 5.04 -3.40
C THR A 20 -3.33 5.36 -1.91
N LEU A 21 -2.14 5.65 -1.41
CA LEU A 21 -1.94 5.98 -0.01
C LEU A 21 -1.72 7.47 0.14
N LEU A 22 -2.49 8.09 1.01
CA LEU A 22 -2.34 9.52 1.32
C LEU A 22 -1.54 9.67 2.60
N TYR A 23 -0.55 10.55 2.57
CA TYR A 23 0.26 10.81 3.74
C TYR A 23 0.72 12.26 3.74
N LEU A 24 1.10 12.73 4.91
CA LEU A 24 1.61 14.08 5.07
C LEU A 24 3.13 14.05 5.02
N GLN A 25 3.69 14.89 4.16
CA GLN A 25 5.13 15.07 4.07
C GLN A 25 5.42 16.54 4.31
N GLY A 26 5.85 16.85 5.52
CA GLY A 26 6.00 18.22 5.94
C GLY A 26 4.64 18.88 6.04
N ASN A 27 4.43 19.99 5.32
CA ASN A 27 3.16 20.69 5.29
C ASN A 27 2.33 20.38 4.05
N GLN A 28 2.72 19.35 3.31
CA GLN A 28 2.07 19.02 2.04
C GLN A 28 1.46 17.63 2.09
N LEU A 29 0.29 17.51 1.49
CA LEU A 29 -0.35 16.22 1.31
C LEU A 29 0.25 15.54 0.08
N ALA A 30 0.77 14.34 0.27
CA ALA A 30 1.37 13.58 -0.81
C ALA A 30 0.58 12.30 -1.04
N ARG A 31 0.71 11.76 -2.26
CA ARG A 31 0.07 10.51 -2.65
C ARG A 31 1.13 9.54 -3.16
N LYS A 32 0.96 8.29 -2.83
CA LYS A 32 1.85 7.25 -3.31
C LYS A 32 1.04 6.00 -3.63
N GLU A 33 1.30 5.43 -4.80
CA GLU A 33 0.67 4.19 -5.17
C GLU A 33 1.51 3.03 -4.70
N LYS A 34 0.88 2.06 -4.05
CA LYS A 34 1.53 0.85 -3.58
C LYS A 34 0.73 -0.36 -4.01
N GLU A 35 1.41 -1.47 -4.14
CA GLU A 35 0.80 -2.71 -4.54
C GLU A 35 0.73 -3.65 -3.35
N TYR A 36 -0.40 -4.35 -3.25
CA TYR A 36 -0.66 -5.25 -2.13
C TYR A 36 -1.15 -6.59 -2.64
N CYS A 37 -0.99 -7.61 -1.81
CA CYS A 37 -1.44 -8.95 -2.19
C CYS A 37 -2.96 -9.08 -2.11
N SER A 38 -3.61 -8.23 -1.32
CA SER A 38 -5.07 -8.24 -1.21
C SER A 38 -5.54 -6.89 -0.70
N GLU A 39 -6.86 -6.66 -0.81
CA GLU A 39 -7.46 -5.42 -0.32
C GLU A 39 -7.32 -5.28 1.19
N ARG A 40 -7.28 -6.40 1.89
CA ARG A 40 -7.10 -6.38 3.33
C ARG A 40 -5.78 -5.72 3.71
N CYS A 41 -4.70 -6.11 3.02
CA CYS A 41 -3.40 -5.49 3.28
C CYS A 41 -3.40 -4.00 2.95
N ALA A 42 -4.04 -3.63 1.85
CA ALA A 42 -4.15 -2.22 1.47
C ALA A 42 -4.87 -1.42 2.55
N SER A 43 -5.97 -1.96 3.06
CA SER A 43 -6.74 -1.30 4.10
C SER A 43 -5.94 -1.18 5.40
N HIS A 44 -5.26 -2.24 5.78
CA HIS A 44 -4.45 -2.23 7.00
C HIS A 44 -3.30 -1.23 6.92
N ASP A 45 -2.64 -1.18 5.76
CA ASP A 45 -1.54 -0.24 5.59
C ASP A 45 -2.02 1.20 5.68
N GLN A 46 -3.19 1.49 5.09
CA GLN A 46 -3.74 2.83 5.15
C GLN A 46 -4.12 3.21 6.58
N MET A 47 -4.71 2.29 7.34
CA MET A 47 -5.04 2.57 8.73
C MET A 47 -3.80 2.83 9.56
N ALA A 48 -2.72 2.14 9.29
CA ALA A 48 -1.47 2.35 10.01
C ALA A 48 -0.91 3.75 9.78
N HIS A 49 -1.18 4.32 8.60
CA HIS A 49 -0.67 5.66 8.29
C HIS A 49 -1.58 6.77 8.78
N GLU A 50 -2.81 6.47 9.11
CA GLU A 50 -3.74 7.47 9.62
C GLU A 50 -3.54 7.75 11.10
N GLY A 51 -2.87 6.87 11.77
CA GLY A 51 -2.61 7.02 13.21
C GLY A 51 -1.62 8.12 13.57
#